data_b1665d02b9d1caf5c8d76d818125d079
#
_entry.id   b1665d02b9d1caf5c8d76d818125d079
#
_cell.length_a   1.000
_cell.length_b   1.000
_cell.length_c   1.000
_cell.angle_alpha   90.00
_cell.angle_beta   90.00
_cell.angle_gamma   90.00
#
_symmetry.space_group_name_H-M   'P 1'
#
loop_
_entity.id
_entity.type
_entity.pdbx_description
1 polymer ?
#
loop_
_entity_poly.entity_id
_entity_poly.type
_entity_poly.pdbx_seq_one_letter_code
_entity_poly.pdbx_strand_id
1 'polypeptide(L)'
;DDNKVTATQLSLRIDGSDLYKPTAIALLSHHPCCDAMKNVLGVLYRISLSTSDHPLEHYIGHLLNARTCKGHRSVNVDWNGAVSTFPPIRDWEGLPVTNFSWTLLFSALSVRNVLEVLRLMLLEKKIVFLSKHAHQMTVVAESIRNLMFPLNLSRCVYIPVCPDVLRNYIRAPIAFVMGFNKSSIDIRDIPDDVFMIDLDNDEVKQCVDEDARGP
;
A
#
# COMPACT_ATOMS: atom_id res chain seq x y z
N ASP A 1 17.94 -2.46 -10.29
CA ASP A 1 16.80 -3.34 -10.63
C ASP A 1 15.64 -3.04 -9.68
N ASP A 2 14.95 -1.92 -9.94
CA ASP A 2 13.98 -1.38 -8.98
C ASP A 2 12.52 -1.85 -9.21
N ASN A 3 12.26 -2.61 -10.28
CA ASN A 3 10.93 -3.14 -10.59
C ASN A 3 11.01 -4.64 -10.90
N LYS A 4 10.33 -5.47 -10.11
CA LYS A 4 10.14 -6.90 -10.41
C LYS A 4 8.68 -7.16 -10.74
N VAL A 5 8.43 -7.76 -11.89
CA VAL A 5 7.14 -8.33 -12.26
C VAL A 5 7.25 -9.84 -12.10
N THR A 6 6.44 -10.43 -11.25
CA THR A 6 6.37 -11.88 -11.11
C THR A 6 5.01 -12.35 -11.59
N ALA A 7 4.98 -13.04 -12.71
CA ALA A 7 3.78 -13.73 -13.21
C ALA A 7 3.95 -15.22 -13.00
N THR A 8 3.06 -15.85 -12.27
CA THR A 8 3.01 -17.30 -12.14
C THR A 8 1.67 -17.79 -12.64
N GLN A 9 1.66 -18.40 -13.82
CA GLN A 9 0.48 -19.05 -14.37
C GLN A 9 0.71 -20.56 -14.33
N LEU A 10 -0.06 -21.29 -13.56
CA LEU A 10 -0.07 -22.75 -13.52
C LEU A 10 -1.52 -23.23 -13.66
N SER A 11 -1.85 -23.80 -14.81
CA SER A 11 -3.06 -24.60 -14.99
C SER A 11 -2.70 -26.09 -14.93
N LEU A 12 -3.26 -26.81 -13.98
CA LEU A 12 -3.16 -28.27 -13.90
C LEU A 12 -4.51 -28.87 -14.28
N ARG A 13 -4.56 -29.70 -15.35
CA ARG A 13 -5.67 -30.60 -15.61
C ARG A 13 -5.35 -31.96 -14.98
N ILE A 14 -6.18 -32.40 -14.06
CA ILE A 14 -6.12 -33.74 -13.48
C ILE A 14 -7.50 -34.38 -13.66
N ASP A 15 -7.53 -35.53 -14.35
CA ASP A 15 -8.66 -36.45 -14.49
C ASP A 15 -10.02 -35.83 -14.87
N GLY A 16 -10.08 -35.00 -15.90
CA GLY A 16 -11.35 -34.55 -16.49
C GLY A 16 -12.18 -33.59 -15.63
N SER A 17 -11.70 -33.19 -14.45
CA SER A 17 -12.29 -32.13 -13.63
C SER A 17 -11.54 -30.82 -13.81
N ASP A 18 -12.27 -29.71 -14.03
CA ASP A 18 -11.70 -28.37 -14.08
C ASP A 18 -11.29 -27.95 -12.66
N LEU A 19 -10.01 -28.15 -12.36
CA LEU A 19 -9.43 -27.66 -11.12
C LEU A 19 -9.00 -26.18 -11.30
N TYR A 20 -9.73 -25.28 -10.66
CA TYR A 20 -9.39 -23.86 -10.62
C TYR A 20 -8.30 -23.60 -9.57
N LYS A 21 -7.10 -23.26 -10.03
CA LYS A 21 -6.04 -22.80 -9.14
C LYS A 21 -6.06 -21.26 -9.10
N PRO A 22 -6.22 -20.64 -7.91
CA PRO A 22 -6.11 -19.18 -7.81
C PRO A 22 -4.71 -18.74 -8.24
N THR A 23 -4.64 -17.86 -9.22
CA THR A 23 -3.39 -17.29 -9.75
C THR A 23 -3.42 -15.78 -9.53
N ALA A 24 -2.30 -15.20 -9.10
CA ALA A 24 -2.17 -13.76 -8.91
C ALA A 24 -0.99 -13.22 -9.73
N ILE A 25 -1.19 -12.05 -10.32
CA ILE A 25 -0.13 -11.25 -10.93
C ILE A 25 0.16 -10.10 -9.97
N ALA A 26 1.44 -9.91 -9.61
CA ALA A 26 1.86 -8.84 -8.73
C ALA A 26 2.93 -7.96 -9.38
N LEU A 27 2.79 -6.64 -9.21
CA LEU A 27 3.83 -5.66 -9.53
C LEU A 27 4.50 -5.22 -8.23
N LEU A 28 5.83 -5.24 -8.20
CA LEU A 28 6.62 -4.78 -7.08
C LEU A 28 7.35 -3.49 -7.47
N SER A 29 7.30 -2.48 -6.60
CA SER A 29 7.99 -1.21 -6.79
C SER A 29 8.41 -0.61 -5.46
N HIS A 30 9.50 0.13 -5.47
CA HIS A 30 9.91 0.97 -4.33
C HIS A 30 9.13 2.30 -4.24
N HIS A 31 8.31 2.62 -5.23
CA HIS A 31 7.57 3.87 -5.30
C HIS A 31 6.06 3.63 -5.26
N PRO A 32 5.29 4.42 -4.52
CA PRO A 32 3.86 4.26 -4.34
C PRO A 32 3.04 4.78 -5.54
N CYS A 33 3.33 4.26 -6.75
CA CYS A 33 2.60 4.57 -7.98
C CYS A 33 1.34 3.70 -8.11
N CYS A 34 0.45 3.74 -7.10
CA CYS A 34 -0.65 2.79 -6.96
C CYS A 34 -1.60 2.76 -8.16
N ASP A 35 -2.05 3.93 -8.65
CA ASP A 35 -3.00 3.99 -9.76
C ASP A 35 -2.35 3.59 -11.09
N ALA A 36 -1.11 4.01 -11.34
CA ALA A 36 -0.37 3.60 -12.53
C ALA A 36 -0.16 2.09 -12.54
N MET A 37 0.23 1.50 -11.43
CA MET A 37 0.40 0.05 -11.29
C MET A 37 -0.90 -0.73 -11.46
N LYS A 38 -2.00 -0.24 -10.90
CA LYS A 38 -3.32 -0.81 -11.10
C LYS A 38 -3.73 -0.81 -12.56
N ASN A 39 -3.48 0.29 -13.28
CA ASN A 39 -3.74 0.38 -14.71
C ASN A 39 -2.90 -0.62 -15.51
N VAL A 40 -1.61 -0.72 -15.22
CA VAL A 40 -0.70 -1.70 -15.85
C VAL A 40 -1.16 -3.13 -15.60
N LEU A 41 -1.50 -3.48 -14.36
CA LEU A 41 -2.04 -4.80 -14.04
C LEU A 41 -3.32 -5.10 -14.81
N GLY A 42 -4.22 -4.12 -14.94
CA GLY A 42 -5.44 -4.26 -15.73
C GLY A 42 -5.18 -4.47 -17.23
N VAL A 43 -4.13 -3.84 -17.78
CA VAL A 43 -3.70 -4.05 -19.17
C VAL A 43 -3.09 -5.44 -19.34
N LEU A 44 -2.14 -5.84 -18.49
CA LEU A 44 -1.50 -7.16 -18.53
C LEU A 44 -2.52 -8.29 -18.38
N TYR A 45 -3.51 -8.12 -17.49
CA TYR A 45 -4.58 -9.09 -17.31
C TYR A 45 -5.41 -9.25 -18.59
N ARG A 46 -5.81 -8.14 -19.23
CA ARG A 46 -6.55 -8.18 -20.50
C ARG A 46 -5.75 -8.84 -21.61
N ILE A 47 -4.45 -8.54 -21.70
CA ILE A 47 -3.54 -9.17 -22.67
C ILE A 47 -3.46 -10.68 -22.41
N SER A 48 -3.35 -11.12 -21.16
CA SER A 48 -3.27 -12.53 -20.81
C SER A 48 -4.53 -13.32 -21.18
N LEU A 49 -5.68 -12.66 -21.31
CA LEU A 49 -6.95 -13.26 -21.72
C LEU A 49 -7.20 -13.17 -23.23
N SER A 50 -6.48 -12.30 -23.94
CA SER A 50 -6.64 -12.11 -25.38
C SER A 50 -5.69 -13.04 -26.17
N THR A 51 -6.11 -13.41 -27.38
CA THR A 51 -5.21 -14.00 -28.39
C THR A 51 -4.38 -12.87 -29.00
N SER A 52 -3.35 -12.44 -28.30
CA SER A 52 -2.43 -11.40 -28.74
C SER A 52 -1.35 -12.01 -29.66
N ASP A 53 -0.91 -11.27 -30.69
CA ASP A 53 0.17 -11.68 -31.59
C ASP A 53 1.54 -11.82 -30.89
N HIS A 54 1.67 -11.23 -29.69
CA HIS A 54 2.87 -11.28 -28.89
C HIS A 54 2.64 -11.96 -27.54
N PRO A 55 3.60 -12.76 -27.05
CA PRO A 55 3.51 -13.39 -25.74
C PRO A 55 3.54 -12.34 -24.61
N LEU A 56 2.96 -12.67 -23.47
CA LEU A 56 2.86 -11.78 -22.30
C LEU A 56 4.23 -11.26 -21.83
N GLU A 57 5.27 -12.09 -21.99
CA GLU A 57 6.66 -11.77 -21.62
C GLU A 57 7.20 -10.57 -22.40
N HIS A 58 6.76 -10.38 -23.65
CA HIS A 58 7.12 -9.21 -24.45
C HIS A 58 6.67 -7.91 -23.79
N TYR A 59 5.42 -7.86 -23.32
CA TYR A 59 4.86 -6.71 -22.64
C TYR A 59 5.50 -6.47 -21.26
N ILE A 60 5.79 -7.55 -20.53
CA ILE A 60 6.55 -7.48 -19.27
C ILE A 60 7.95 -6.93 -19.53
N GLY A 61 8.62 -7.37 -20.60
CA GLY A 61 9.93 -6.86 -21.01
C GLY A 61 9.91 -5.35 -21.29
N HIS A 62 8.87 -4.84 -21.96
CA HIS A 62 8.69 -3.39 -22.16
C HIS A 62 8.57 -2.63 -20.85
N LEU A 63 7.81 -3.15 -19.88
CA LEU A 63 7.66 -2.53 -18.57
C LEU A 63 8.99 -2.50 -17.81
N LEU A 64 9.72 -3.61 -17.80
CA LEU A 64 11.01 -3.72 -17.10
C LEU A 64 12.10 -2.84 -17.71
N ASN A 65 12.06 -2.65 -19.02
CA ASN A 65 12.99 -1.78 -19.75
C ASN A 65 12.56 -0.31 -19.75
N ALA A 66 11.33 0.00 -19.32
CA ALA A 66 10.92 1.39 -19.15
C ALA A 66 11.84 2.05 -18.15
N ARG A 67 12.40 3.20 -18.53
CA ARG A 67 13.25 3.98 -17.63
C ARG A 67 12.40 4.37 -16.41
N THR A 68 12.86 3.98 -15.24
CA THR A 68 12.21 4.39 -13.98
C THR A 68 12.06 5.90 -13.90
N CYS A 69 11.06 6.34 -13.15
CA CYS A 69 10.72 7.76 -12.94
C CYS A 69 11.83 8.54 -12.21
N LYS A 70 13.07 8.46 -12.72
CA LYS A 70 14.19 9.25 -12.20
C LYS A 70 14.06 10.66 -12.74
N GLY A 71 13.77 11.61 -11.84
CA GLY A 71 13.62 13.02 -12.17
C GLY A 71 12.18 13.52 -12.12
N HIS A 72 11.96 14.69 -12.73
CA HIS A 72 10.70 15.43 -12.66
C HIS A 72 9.76 15.16 -13.84
N ARG A 73 9.99 14.09 -14.60
CA ARG A 73 9.19 13.75 -15.80
C ARG A 73 8.44 12.45 -15.62
N SER A 74 7.19 12.44 -16.10
CA SER A 74 6.42 11.22 -16.23
C SER A 74 7.01 10.28 -17.29
N VAL A 75 6.83 8.99 -17.07
CA VAL A 75 7.23 7.93 -18.01
C VAL A 75 5.98 7.29 -18.59
N ASN A 76 5.89 7.29 -19.91
CA ASN A 76 4.80 6.63 -20.63
C ASN A 76 5.29 5.27 -21.12
N VAL A 77 4.51 4.23 -20.84
CA VAL A 77 4.71 2.89 -21.39
C VAL A 77 3.55 2.62 -22.35
N ASP A 78 3.89 2.39 -23.61
CA ASP A 78 2.92 2.06 -24.66
C ASP A 78 2.74 0.54 -24.77
N TRP A 79 1.47 0.13 -24.80
CA TRP A 79 1.02 -1.26 -24.86
C TRP A 79 0.18 -1.50 -26.13
N ASN A 80 0.75 -1.32 -27.32
CA ASN A 80 -0.01 -1.42 -28.58
C ASN A 80 -1.28 -0.54 -28.60
N GLY A 81 -1.10 0.77 -28.28
CA GLY A 81 -2.18 1.75 -28.30
C GLY A 81 -2.84 2.02 -26.95
N ALA A 82 -2.55 1.24 -25.91
CA ALA A 82 -2.88 1.61 -24.54
C ALA A 82 -1.65 2.19 -23.86
N VAL A 83 -1.75 3.44 -23.35
CA VAL A 83 -0.64 4.12 -22.69
C VAL A 83 -0.86 4.12 -21.19
N SER A 84 0.13 3.64 -20.45
CA SER A 84 0.19 3.76 -18.99
C SER A 84 1.22 4.81 -18.61
N THR A 85 0.79 5.83 -17.86
CA THR A 85 1.65 6.93 -17.43
C THR A 85 2.04 6.74 -15.97
N PHE A 86 3.33 6.66 -15.71
CA PHE A 86 3.91 6.70 -14.37
C PHE A 86 4.30 8.13 -14.05
N PRO A 87 3.74 8.76 -13.02
CA PRO A 87 4.10 10.10 -12.63
C PRO A 87 5.54 10.14 -12.06
N PRO A 88 6.19 11.30 -12.04
CA PRO A 88 7.45 11.47 -11.34
C PRO A 88 7.25 11.31 -9.83
N ILE A 89 8.31 10.98 -9.12
CA ILE A 89 8.28 10.88 -7.65
C ILE A 89 8.13 12.26 -7.01
N ARG A 90 8.71 13.26 -7.65
CA ARG A 90 8.63 14.67 -7.24
C ARG A 90 8.35 15.52 -8.46
N ASP A 91 7.60 16.60 -8.27
CA ASP A 91 7.42 17.59 -9.29
C ASP A 91 8.69 18.47 -9.48
N TRP A 92 8.60 19.45 -10.36
CA TRP A 92 9.70 20.37 -10.65
C TRP A 92 10.04 21.30 -9.48
N GLU A 93 9.14 21.50 -8.53
CA GLU A 93 9.35 22.24 -7.27
C GLU A 93 9.91 21.33 -6.16
N GLY A 94 10.06 20.05 -6.42
CA GLY A 94 10.57 19.07 -5.46
C GLY A 94 9.50 18.52 -4.51
N LEU A 95 8.22 18.87 -4.72
CA LEU A 95 7.10 18.36 -3.92
C LEU A 95 6.78 16.90 -4.28
N PRO A 96 6.37 16.08 -3.32
CA PRO A 96 5.98 14.69 -3.59
C PRO A 96 4.73 14.64 -4.47
N VAL A 97 4.80 13.89 -5.56
CA VAL A 97 3.66 13.66 -6.45
C VAL A 97 2.94 12.40 -6.00
N THR A 98 1.64 12.55 -5.68
CA THR A 98 0.80 11.42 -5.31
C THR A 98 0.16 10.79 -6.55
N ASN A 99 0.15 9.46 -6.60
CA ASN A 99 -0.53 8.69 -7.64
C ASN A 99 -1.65 7.85 -7.03
N PHE A 100 -2.47 8.51 -6.21
CA PHE A 100 -3.69 7.96 -5.61
C PHE A 100 -4.62 9.09 -5.19
N SER A 101 -5.91 8.76 -5.03
CA SER A 101 -6.92 9.76 -4.68
C SER A 101 -6.89 10.13 -3.20
N TRP A 102 -6.78 11.42 -2.90
CA TRP A 102 -6.94 11.97 -1.55
C TRP A 102 -8.35 11.78 -0.98
N THR A 103 -9.33 11.50 -1.83
CA THR A 103 -10.72 11.25 -1.42
C THR A 103 -10.80 10.09 -0.43
N LEU A 104 -9.97 9.04 -0.59
CA LEU A 104 -9.95 7.91 0.32
C LEU A 104 -9.50 8.30 1.73
N LEU A 105 -8.55 9.22 1.88
CA LEU A 105 -8.14 9.72 3.19
C LEU A 105 -9.31 10.39 3.92
N PHE A 106 -9.98 11.35 3.24
CA PHE A 106 -11.06 12.14 3.85
C PHE A 106 -12.40 11.42 3.92
N SER A 107 -12.56 10.28 3.22
CA SER A 107 -13.70 9.38 3.41
C SER A 107 -13.51 8.43 4.60
N ALA A 108 -12.25 8.11 4.93
CA ALA A 108 -11.91 7.21 6.04
C ALA A 108 -11.76 7.95 7.37
N LEU A 109 -11.22 9.17 7.34
CA LEU A 109 -10.94 9.96 8.53
C LEU A 109 -11.45 11.39 8.38
N SER A 110 -12.07 11.90 9.44
CA SER A 110 -12.39 13.32 9.59
C SER A 110 -11.10 14.15 9.62
N VAL A 111 -11.18 15.43 9.24
CA VAL A 111 -10.04 16.35 9.26
C VAL A 111 -9.38 16.40 10.65
N ARG A 112 -10.17 16.36 11.72
CA ARG A 112 -9.66 16.33 13.08
C ARG A 112 -8.79 15.10 13.32
N ASN A 113 -9.25 13.92 12.91
CA ASN A 113 -8.53 12.68 13.08
C ASN A 113 -7.30 12.61 12.17
N VAL A 114 -7.37 13.16 10.94
CA VAL A 114 -6.19 13.29 10.07
C VAL A 114 -5.10 14.12 10.74
N LEU A 115 -5.45 15.26 11.35
CA LEU A 115 -4.49 16.11 12.06
C LEU A 115 -3.90 15.41 13.29
N GLU A 116 -4.72 14.64 14.02
CA GLU A 116 -4.24 13.88 15.16
C GLU A 116 -3.28 12.76 14.74
N VAL A 117 -3.60 12.00 13.67
CA VAL A 117 -2.70 10.98 13.14
C VAL A 117 -1.40 11.60 12.61
N LEU A 118 -1.49 12.73 11.91
CA LEU A 118 -0.31 13.48 11.46
C LEU A 118 0.57 13.88 12.65
N ARG A 119 -0.03 14.39 13.73
CA ARG A 119 0.69 14.73 14.98
C ARG A 119 1.39 13.50 15.56
N LEU A 120 0.70 12.36 15.64
CA LEU A 120 1.26 11.11 16.15
C LEU A 120 2.43 10.60 15.30
N MET A 121 2.31 10.69 13.96
CA MET A 121 3.38 10.31 13.04
C MET A 121 4.59 11.24 13.18
N LEU A 122 4.39 12.56 13.28
CA LEU A 122 5.46 13.53 13.51
C LEU A 122 6.20 13.31 14.84
N LEU A 123 5.49 12.81 15.86
CA LEU A 123 6.07 12.44 17.15
C LEU A 123 6.67 11.04 17.17
N GLU A 124 6.70 10.34 16.04
CA GLU A 124 7.17 8.95 15.90
C GLU A 124 6.58 8.03 16.97
N LYS A 125 5.25 8.10 17.19
CA LYS A 125 4.54 7.21 18.10
C LYS A 125 4.32 5.84 17.47
N LYS A 126 3.97 4.84 18.29
CA LYS A 126 3.54 3.53 17.84
C LYS A 126 2.10 3.63 17.33
N ILE A 127 1.89 3.36 16.05
CA ILE A 127 0.60 3.55 15.37
C ILE A 127 0.18 2.24 14.71
N VAL A 128 -1.06 1.85 14.93
CA VAL A 128 -1.72 0.74 14.27
C VAL A 128 -2.94 1.23 13.50
N PHE A 129 -2.94 1.05 12.18
CA PHE A 129 -4.13 1.21 11.35
C PHE A 129 -4.93 -0.08 11.33
N LEU A 130 -6.23 0.02 11.51
CA LEU A 130 -7.18 -1.08 11.43
C LEU A 130 -8.22 -0.80 10.33
N SER A 131 -8.37 -1.74 9.41
CA SER A 131 -9.43 -1.72 8.39
C SER A 131 -9.71 -3.14 7.88
N LYS A 132 -10.90 -3.33 7.32
CA LYS A 132 -11.25 -4.53 6.56
C LYS A 132 -10.58 -4.53 5.17
N HIS A 133 -10.10 -3.38 4.71
CA HIS A 133 -9.58 -3.18 3.36
C HIS A 133 -8.09 -2.79 3.37
N ALA A 134 -7.21 -3.71 2.96
CA ALA A 134 -5.77 -3.48 2.90
C ALA A 134 -5.38 -2.25 2.06
N HIS A 135 -6.06 -2.05 0.92
CA HIS A 135 -5.82 -0.89 0.05
C HIS A 135 -6.07 0.44 0.76
N GLN A 136 -7.12 0.53 1.58
CA GLN A 136 -7.44 1.74 2.32
C GLN A 136 -6.33 2.09 3.31
N MET A 137 -5.81 1.11 4.05
CA MET A 137 -4.68 1.31 4.97
C MET A 137 -3.45 1.88 4.24
N THR A 138 -3.10 1.31 3.07
CA THR A 138 -1.96 1.77 2.28
C THR A 138 -2.15 3.23 1.83
N VAL A 139 -3.30 3.55 1.23
CA VAL A 139 -3.56 4.90 0.69
C VAL A 139 -3.61 5.94 1.80
N VAL A 140 -4.26 5.64 2.92
CA VAL A 140 -4.34 6.57 4.07
C VAL A 140 -2.96 6.81 4.67
N ALA A 141 -2.18 5.75 4.93
CA ALA A 141 -0.84 5.88 5.48
C ALA A 141 0.10 6.67 4.56
N GLU A 142 0.09 6.38 3.25
CA GLU A 142 0.90 7.13 2.27
C GLU A 142 0.44 8.59 2.12
N SER A 143 -0.87 8.85 2.19
CA SER A 143 -1.40 10.22 2.16
C SER A 143 -0.87 11.04 3.34
N ILE A 144 -0.97 10.51 4.56
CA ILE A 144 -0.49 11.21 5.75
C ILE A 144 1.04 11.37 5.71
N ARG A 145 1.77 10.35 5.25
CA ARG A 145 3.22 10.44 5.05
C ARG A 145 3.60 11.58 4.08
N ASN A 146 2.84 11.77 3.00
CA ASN A 146 3.06 12.86 2.07
C ASN A 146 2.74 14.24 2.69
N LEU A 147 1.76 14.33 3.60
CA LEU A 147 1.49 15.56 4.35
C LEU A 147 2.62 15.95 5.30
N MET A 148 3.49 15.02 5.69
CA MET A 148 4.65 15.32 6.54
C MET A 148 5.76 16.05 5.79
N PHE A 149 5.73 16.09 4.45
CA PHE A 149 6.81 16.73 3.68
C PHE A 149 7.11 18.17 4.19
N PRO A 150 8.40 18.57 4.30
CA PRO A 150 9.64 17.87 3.92
C PRO A 150 10.19 16.89 4.97
N LEU A 151 9.48 16.67 6.08
CA LEU A 151 9.89 15.76 7.13
C LEU A 151 9.70 14.29 6.71
N ASN A 152 10.57 13.42 7.20
CA ASN A 152 10.50 11.98 6.94
C ASN A 152 10.57 11.22 8.26
N LEU A 153 9.92 10.05 8.30
CA LEU A 153 10.07 9.09 9.38
C LEU A 153 11.51 8.53 9.36
N SER A 154 12.31 8.81 10.37
CA SER A 154 13.73 8.43 10.38
C SER A 154 14.01 7.17 11.18
N ARG A 155 13.30 6.93 12.27
CA ARG A 155 13.48 5.79 13.18
C ARG A 155 12.23 4.96 13.37
N CYS A 156 11.32 5.03 12.44
CA CYS A 156 10.02 4.38 12.48
C CYS A 156 9.97 3.22 11.49
N VAL A 157 9.54 2.06 11.93
CA VAL A 157 9.21 0.94 11.03
C VAL A 157 7.89 1.26 10.33
N TYR A 158 7.88 1.25 9.01
CA TYR A 158 6.73 1.63 8.21
C TYR A 158 6.24 0.47 7.36
N ILE A 159 5.14 -0.16 7.76
CA ILE A 159 4.52 -1.32 7.10
C ILE A 159 3.00 -1.10 7.05
N PRO A 160 2.48 -0.31 6.09
CA PRO A 160 1.05 0.05 6.00
C PRO A 160 0.08 -1.12 5.92
N VAL A 161 0.55 -2.28 5.45
CA VAL A 161 -0.17 -3.56 5.50
C VAL A 161 0.77 -4.61 6.04
N CYS A 162 0.54 -5.02 7.26
CA CYS A 162 1.39 -5.97 7.95
C CYS A 162 0.87 -7.40 7.73
N PRO A 163 1.71 -8.34 7.24
CA PRO A 163 1.31 -9.73 7.16
C PRO A 163 1.22 -10.37 8.55
N ASP A 164 0.33 -11.35 8.71
CA ASP A 164 0.07 -12.00 10.01
C ASP A 164 1.32 -12.58 10.68
N VAL A 165 2.30 -13.00 9.89
CA VAL A 165 3.60 -13.51 10.38
C VAL A 165 4.36 -12.46 11.20
N LEU A 166 4.17 -11.18 10.92
CA LEU A 166 4.85 -10.07 11.60
C LEU A 166 4.03 -9.48 12.76
N ARG A 167 2.90 -10.09 13.14
CA ARG A 167 2.03 -9.58 14.23
C ARG A 167 2.78 -9.34 15.54
N ASN A 168 3.75 -10.18 15.87
CA ASN A 168 4.51 -10.05 17.11
C ASN A 168 5.33 -8.76 17.20
N TYR A 169 5.62 -8.11 16.07
CA TYR A 169 6.36 -6.83 16.05
C TYR A 169 5.56 -5.66 16.65
N ILE A 170 4.25 -5.80 16.87
CA ILE A 170 3.46 -4.79 17.58
C ILE A 170 3.98 -4.54 19.00
N ARG A 171 4.69 -5.51 19.59
CA ARG A 171 5.31 -5.40 20.92
C ARG A 171 6.75 -4.90 20.89
N ALA A 172 7.26 -4.55 19.69
CA ALA A 172 8.64 -4.06 19.57
C ALA A 172 8.81 -2.72 20.32
N PRO A 173 9.97 -2.49 20.98
CA PRO A 173 10.24 -1.25 21.73
C PRO A 173 10.66 -0.08 20.83
N ILE A 174 10.23 -0.07 19.59
CA ILE A 174 10.57 0.95 18.59
C ILE A 174 9.30 1.59 18.04
N ALA A 175 9.41 2.82 17.52
CA ALA A 175 8.33 3.48 16.82
C ALA A 175 7.96 2.71 15.55
N PHE A 176 6.69 2.61 15.26
CA PHE A 176 6.20 1.96 14.05
C PHE A 176 4.87 2.53 13.56
N VAL A 177 4.64 2.36 12.27
CA VAL A 177 3.35 2.54 11.61
C VAL A 177 3.02 1.24 10.91
N MET A 178 2.06 0.49 11.43
CA MET A 178 1.65 -0.82 10.92
C MET A 178 0.16 -0.84 10.65
N GLY A 179 -0.26 -1.56 9.62
CA GLY A 179 -1.67 -1.79 9.33
C GLY A 179 -2.03 -3.26 9.46
N PHE A 180 -3.14 -3.56 10.12
CA PHE A 180 -3.66 -4.91 10.28
C PHE A 180 -5.11 -5.00 9.84
N ASN A 181 -5.46 -6.15 9.27
CA ASN A 181 -6.87 -6.44 9.03
C ASN A 181 -7.57 -6.64 10.38
N LYS A 182 -8.75 -6.03 10.55
CA LYS A 182 -9.56 -6.16 11.78
C LYS A 182 -9.89 -7.60 12.13
N SER A 183 -10.00 -8.49 11.14
CA SER A 183 -10.25 -9.92 11.38
C SER A 183 -9.03 -10.69 11.83
N SER A 184 -7.82 -10.13 11.64
CA SER A 184 -6.55 -10.80 11.92
C SER A 184 -6.01 -10.50 13.32
N ILE A 185 -6.45 -9.43 13.98
CA ILE A 185 -5.92 -9.00 15.27
C ILE A 185 -7.04 -8.79 16.29
N ASP A 186 -6.84 -9.28 17.51
CA ASP A 186 -7.69 -8.91 18.64
C ASP A 186 -7.17 -7.58 19.23
N ILE A 187 -8.09 -6.64 19.51
CA ILE A 187 -7.78 -5.35 20.11
C ILE A 187 -7.08 -5.53 21.47
N ARG A 188 -7.40 -6.60 22.20
CA ARG A 188 -6.78 -6.95 23.48
C ARG A 188 -5.30 -7.34 23.39
N ASP A 189 -4.84 -7.72 22.21
CA ASP A 189 -3.44 -8.06 21.95
C ASP A 189 -2.57 -6.83 21.69
N ILE A 190 -3.17 -5.65 21.50
CA ILE A 190 -2.49 -4.40 21.20
C ILE A 190 -1.99 -3.77 22.51
N PRO A 191 -0.67 -3.49 22.65
CA PRO A 191 -0.11 -2.86 23.84
C PRO A 191 -0.66 -1.45 24.10
N ASP A 192 -0.67 -1.03 25.38
CA ASP A 192 -1.25 0.23 25.85
C ASP A 192 -0.54 1.49 25.34
N ASP A 193 0.72 1.35 24.95
CA ASP A 193 1.52 2.43 24.40
C ASP A 193 1.31 2.65 22.89
N VAL A 194 0.37 1.91 22.28
CA VAL A 194 0.04 1.95 20.86
C VAL A 194 -1.23 2.78 20.64
N PHE A 195 -1.18 3.64 19.63
CA PHE A 195 -2.34 4.37 19.13
C PHE A 195 -3.03 3.56 18.03
N MET A 196 -4.26 3.23 18.25
CA MET A 196 -5.12 2.50 17.33
C MET A 196 -5.95 3.48 16.50
N ILE A 197 -5.91 3.32 15.19
CA ILE A 197 -6.65 4.15 14.23
C ILE A 197 -7.56 3.24 13.42
N ASP A 198 -8.85 3.33 13.71
CA ASP A 198 -9.89 2.59 13.01
C ASP A 198 -10.38 3.39 11.81
N LEU A 199 -9.99 2.95 10.62
CA LEU A 199 -10.34 3.62 9.36
C LEU A 199 -11.78 3.37 8.91
N ASP A 200 -12.41 2.30 9.40
CA ASP A 200 -13.80 1.99 9.03
C ASP A 200 -14.81 2.78 9.88
N ASN A 201 -14.41 3.23 11.09
CA ASN A 201 -15.27 3.91 12.04
C ASN A 201 -14.86 5.38 12.34
N ASP A 202 -13.81 5.89 11.66
CA ASP A 202 -13.24 7.23 11.92
C ASP A 202 -12.87 7.43 13.40
N GLU A 203 -12.16 6.48 14.00
CA GLU A 203 -11.78 6.55 15.40
C GLU A 203 -10.27 6.54 15.60
N VAL A 204 -9.79 7.40 16.50
CA VAL A 204 -8.40 7.42 16.97
C VAL A 204 -8.40 7.24 18.48
N LYS A 205 -7.83 6.15 18.97
CA LYS A 205 -7.80 5.79 20.40
C LYS A 205 -6.38 5.38 20.80
N GLN A 206 -5.97 5.73 22.00
CA GLN A 206 -4.84 5.06 22.63
C GLN A 206 -5.37 3.82 23.34
N CYS A 207 -4.70 2.69 23.15
CA CYS A 207 -4.98 1.49 23.92
C CYS A 207 -4.52 1.77 25.36
N VAL A 208 -5.44 2.00 26.29
CA VAL A 208 -5.15 2.16 27.72
C VAL A 208 -5.82 0.99 28.41
N ASP A 209 -5.09 0.25 29.23
CA ASP A 209 -5.68 -0.77 30.09
C ASP A 209 -6.73 -0.10 30.99
N GLU A 210 -7.99 -0.47 30.83
CA GLU A 210 -9.06 0.01 31.72
C GLU A 210 -8.85 -0.44 33.19
N ASP A 211 -8.11 -1.53 33.38
CA ASP A 211 -7.78 -2.06 34.72
C ASP A 211 -6.69 -1.25 35.45
N ALA A 212 -5.98 -0.35 34.76
CA ALA A 212 -4.97 0.51 35.39
C ALA A 212 -5.59 1.77 36.05
N ARG A 213 -6.88 2.02 35.89
CA ARG A 213 -7.63 3.03 36.66
C ARG A 213 -8.16 2.35 37.92
N GLY A 214 -7.27 2.19 38.91
CA GLY A 214 -7.69 1.83 40.26
C GLY A 214 -8.73 2.84 40.81
N PRO A 215 -9.52 2.43 41.81
CA PRO A 215 -10.64 3.17 42.35
C PRO A 215 -10.24 4.53 42.92
#